data_47a8956b28cd62a5c5f44256c4948821
#
_entry.id   47a8956b28cd62a5c5f44256c4948821
#
_cell.length_a   1.000
_cell.length_b   1.000
_cell.length_c   1.000
_cell.angle_alpha   90.00
_cell.angle_beta   90.00
_cell.angle_gamma   90.00
#
_symmetry.space_group_name_H-M   'P 1'
#
loop_
_entity.id
_entity.type
_entity.pdbx_description
1 polymer ?
#
loop_
_entity_poly.entity_id
_entity_poly.type
_entity_poly.pdbx_seq_one_letter_code
_entity_poly.pdbx_strand_id
1 'polypeptide(L)'
;IIYSDKTYDEVKAAFVASPLPSSLKSKLRSFLEIITKPLAVRSSGLFEDSLGQPFAGVYSTYLIPNNHPDFERRVEELENAVRLVWSSIYTDSSKAYFNAIDSMIEEEKMAVIVQEVIGNEYNGKYYPNISGVAQSFNFYPFSYIKPEDGFAVIALGLGAYVVGGEKTHRFCPRYPKLQLASIQDMARDSQKHFYAIDMTNAEYDLVRDGEQAAMKSYDLK
;
A
#
# COMPACT_ATOMS: atom_id res chain seq x y z
N ILE A 1 -2.80 -25.18 9.04
CA ILE A 1 -3.04 -23.80 9.56
C ILE A 1 -4.40 -23.30 9.13
N ILE A 2 -4.83 -23.57 7.88
CA ILE A 2 -6.04 -23.02 7.25
C ILE A 2 -7.33 -23.45 7.94
N TYR A 3 -7.39 -24.69 8.44
CA TYR A 3 -8.53 -25.26 9.14
C TYR A 3 -8.41 -25.21 10.68
N SER A 4 -7.47 -24.44 11.21
CA SER A 4 -7.31 -24.31 12.65
C SER A 4 -8.21 -23.19 13.17
N ASP A 5 -8.79 -23.38 14.36
CA ASP A 5 -9.51 -22.35 15.12
C ASP A 5 -8.58 -21.20 15.61
N LYS A 6 -7.42 -21.02 14.94
CA LYS A 6 -6.44 -20.01 15.31
C LYS A 6 -6.91 -18.62 14.92
N THR A 7 -6.66 -17.68 15.80
CA THR A 7 -6.82 -16.26 15.54
C THR A 7 -5.81 -15.78 14.48
N TYR A 8 -6.08 -14.66 13.84
CA TYR A 8 -5.11 -14.07 12.89
C TYR A 8 -3.77 -13.78 13.56
N ASP A 9 -3.76 -13.33 14.82
CA ASP A 9 -2.51 -13.05 15.54
C ASP A 9 -1.67 -14.30 15.77
N GLU A 10 -2.27 -15.44 16.03
CA GLU A 10 -1.55 -16.72 16.14
C GLU A 10 -0.98 -17.16 14.78
N VAL A 11 -1.73 -16.96 13.70
CA VAL A 11 -1.26 -17.25 12.32
C VAL A 11 -0.10 -16.31 11.97
N LYS A 12 -0.25 -15.02 12.20
CA LYS A 12 0.79 -14.01 11.99
C LYS A 12 2.07 -14.37 12.75
N ALA A 13 1.97 -14.71 14.02
CA ALA A 13 3.12 -15.13 14.83
C ALA A 13 3.82 -16.38 14.25
N ALA A 14 3.06 -17.35 13.77
CA ALA A 14 3.62 -18.55 13.13
C ALA A 14 4.38 -18.22 11.83
N PHE A 15 3.86 -17.28 11.00
CA PHE A 15 4.57 -16.81 9.80
C PHE A 15 5.88 -16.10 10.15
N VAL A 16 5.84 -15.19 11.14
CA VAL A 16 7.03 -14.44 11.60
C VAL A 16 8.09 -15.38 12.16
N ALA A 17 7.71 -16.41 12.91
CA ALA A 17 8.63 -17.42 13.46
C ALA A 17 9.18 -18.40 12.40
N SER A 18 8.56 -18.50 11.22
CA SER A 18 8.96 -19.44 10.19
C SER A 18 10.21 -18.96 9.44
N PRO A 19 11.22 -19.85 9.26
CA PRO A 19 12.40 -19.47 8.48
C PRO A 19 12.06 -19.29 7.00
N LEU A 20 12.58 -18.25 6.37
CA LEU A 20 12.55 -18.12 4.92
C LEU A 20 13.58 -19.07 4.27
N PRO A 21 13.33 -19.56 3.05
CA PRO A 21 14.32 -20.31 2.29
C PRO A 21 15.64 -19.55 2.15
N SER A 22 16.78 -20.22 2.31
CA SER A 22 18.10 -19.59 2.25
C SER A 22 18.37 -18.85 0.95
N SER A 23 17.87 -19.38 -0.17
CA SER A 23 17.97 -18.74 -1.48
C SER A 23 17.21 -17.41 -1.55
N LEU A 24 16.04 -17.32 -0.89
CA LEU A 24 15.27 -16.06 -0.80
C LEU A 24 16.00 -15.05 0.10
N LYS A 25 16.46 -15.48 1.28
CA LYS A 25 17.24 -14.61 2.18
C LYS A 25 18.43 -13.98 1.48
N SER A 26 19.22 -14.79 0.75
CA SER A 26 20.37 -14.29 -0.02
C SER A 26 19.96 -13.23 -1.04
N LYS A 27 18.84 -13.44 -1.75
CA LYS A 27 18.33 -12.47 -2.74
C LYS A 27 17.86 -11.16 -2.08
N LEU A 28 17.10 -11.24 -0.97
CA LEU A 28 16.66 -10.05 -0.24
C LEU A 28 17.86 -9.26 0.30
N ARG A 29 18.89 -9.95 0.80
CA ARG A 29 20.12 -9.33 1.26
C ARG A 29 20.85 -8.60 0.13
N SER A 30 21.09 -9.27 -1.01
CA SER A 30 21.73 -8.64 -2.16
C SER A 30 20.92 -7.47 -2.73
N PHE A 31 19.60 -7.53 -2.65
CA PHE A 31 18.73 -6.40 -3.02
C PHE A 31 18.98 -5.18 -2.12
N LEU A 32 19.08 -5.38 -0.79
CA LEU A 32 19.32 -4.30 0.18
C LEU A 32 20.74 -3.74 0.14
N GLU A 33 21.71 -4.48 -0.39
CA GLU A 33 23.09 -3.97 -0.64
C GLU A 33 23.08 -2.86 -1.70
N ILE A 34 22.11 -2.88 -2.62
CA ILE A 34 21.98 -1.92 -3.74
C ILE A 34 20.96 -0.83 -3.40
N ILE A 35 19.82 -1.20 -2.82
CA ILE A 35 18.69 -0.30 -2.59
C ILE A 35 18.75 0.24 -1.16
N THR A 36 18.82 1.56 -1.06
CA THR A 36 18.89 2.28 0.24
C THR A 36 17.70 3.19 0.51
N LYS A 37 16.81 3.35 -0.47
CA LYS A 37 15.59 4.14 -0.31
C LYS A 37 14.48 3.33 0.36
N PRO A 38 13.44 3.99 0.89
CA PRO A 38 12.27 3.31 1.43
C PRO A 38 11.64 2.32 0.46
N LEU A 39 11.11 1.25 1.02
CA LEU A 39 10.53 0.14 0.27
C LEU A 39 9.03 0.01 0.55
N ALA A 40 8.29 -0.39 -0.48
CA ALA A 40 6.95 -0.94 -0.37
C ALA A 40 7.02 -2.46 -0.59
N VAL A 41 6.51 -3.21 0.37
CA VAL A 41 6.38 -4.68 0.30
C VAL A 41 4.90 -4.99 0.26
N ARG A 42 4.43 -5.52 -0.86
CA ARG A 42 3.01 -5.71 -1.10
C ARG A 42 2.70 -7.05 -1.76
N SER A 43 1.45 -7.43 -1.67
CA SER A 43 0.91 -8.61 -2.35
C SER A 43 0.86 -8.45 -3.87
N SER A 44 0.87 -9.60 -4.53
CA SER A 44 0.44 -9.79 -5.91
C SER A 44 -0.20 -11.17 -5.97
N GLY A 45 -1.48 -11.23 -5.61
CA GLY A 45 -2.26 -12.44 -5.53
C GLY A 45 -2.94 -12.78 -6.86
N LEU A 46 -3.25 -14.05 -7.06
CA LEU A 46 -3.94 -14.52 -8.26
C LEU A 46 -5.33 -13.89 -8.38
N PHE A 47 -6.02 -13.69 -7.27
CA PHE A 47 -7.36 -13.10 -7.24
C PHE A 47 -7.34 -11.57 -7.27
N GLU A 48 -6.22 -10.92 -6.94
CA GLU A 48 -6.10 -9.46 -6.88
C GLU A 48 -6.40 -8.79 -8.23
N ASP A 49 -6.00 -9.44 -9.33
CA ASP A 49 -6.18 -8.96 -10.70
C ASP A 49 -7.33 -9.65 -11.44
N SER A 50 -8.24 -10.33 -10.72
CA SER A 50 -9.38 -11.01 -11.31
C SER A 50 -10.37 -10.03 -11.95
N LEU A 51 -10.66 -10.20 -13.23
CA LEU A 51 -11.61 -9.35 -13.97
C LEU A 51 -13.06 -9.47 -13.48
N GLY A 52 -13.42 -10.60 -12.87
CA GLY A 52 -14.79 -10.86 -12.43
C GLY A 52 -15.13 -10.29 -11.06
N GLN A 53 -14.15 -10.22 -10.19
CA GLN A 53 -14.32 -9.80 -8.79
C GLN A 53 -13.04 -9.13 -8.30
N PRO A 54 -12.98 -7.78 -8.32
CA PRO A 54 -11.78 -7.06 -7.93
C PRO A 54 -11.48 -7.25 -6.44
N PHE A 55 -10.25 -7.66 -6.13
CA PHE A 55 -9.75 -7.97 -4.80
C PHE A 55 -8.84 -6.85 -4.23
N ALA A 56 -8.89 -5.69 -4.81
CA ALA A 56 -7.98 -4.60 -4.45
C ALA A 56 -8.13 -4.17 -2.99
N GLY A 57 -7.02 -4.10 -2.26
CA GLY A 57 -6.95 -3.57 -0.90
C GLY A 57 -7.37 -4.55 0.21
N VAL A 58 -7.49 -5.84 -0.08
CA VAL A 58 -7.79 -6.87 0.93
C VAL A 58 -6.53 -7.38 1.61
N TYR A 59 -5.41 -7.43 0.88
CA TYR A 59 -4.12 -7.84 1.42
C TYR A 59 -3.28 -6.67 1.88
N SER A 60 -2.38 -6.95 2.80
CA SER A 60 -1.55 -5.94 3.47
C SER A 60 -0.42 -5.40 2.58
N THR A 61 -0.12 -4.12 2.76
CA THR A 61 1.06 -3.44 2.21
C THR A 61 1.87 -2.85 3.34
N TYR A 62 3.16 -3.18 3.41
CA TYR A 62 4.07 -2.65 4.41
C TYR A 62 5.05 -1.67 3.78
N LEU A 63 5.19 -0.50 4.40
CA LEU A 63 6.20 0.49 4.05
C LEU A 63 7.36 0.38 5.04
N ILE A 64 8.58 0.32 4.52
CA ILE A 64 9.82 0.21 5.29
C ILE A 64 10.69 1.44 5.00
N PRO A 65 11.10 2.22 6.01
CA PRO A 65 12.05 3.33 5.84
C PRO A 65 13.39 2.89 5.25
N ASN A 66 13.83 1.66 5.54
CA ASN A 66 15.08 1.07 5.04
C ASN A 66 16.33 1.92 5.35
N ASN A 67 16.32 2.64 6.46
CA ASN A 67 17.35 3.61 6.85
C ASN A 67 18.07 3.27 8.18
N HIS A 68 17.79 2.08 8.75
CA HIS A 68 18.48 1.66 9.97
C HIS A 68 19.99 1.54 9.72
N PRO A 69 20.86 2.06 10.62
CA PRO A 69 22.31 2.01 10.45
C PRO A 69 22.88 0.58 10.47
N ASP A 70 22.24 -0.33 11.20
CA ASP A 70 22.58 -1.75 11.19
C ASP A 70 21.93 -2.44 9.98
N PHE A 71 22.75 -2.98 9.10
CA PHE A 71 22.31 -3.67 7.90
C PHE A 71 21.50 -4.94 8.20
N GLU A 72 21.85 -5.67 9.27
CA GLU A 72 21.13 -6.89 9.65
C GLU A 72 19.69 -6.57 10.12
N ARG A 73 19.49 -5.46 10.78
CA ARG A 73 18.13 -4.97 11.12
C ARG A 73 17.32 -4.65 9.87
N ARG A 74 17.91 -3.99 8.87
CA ARG A 74 17.23 -3.75 7.59
C ARG A 74 16.82 -5.04 6.89
N VAL A 75 17.69 -6.06 6.93
CA VAL A 75 17.39 -7.40 6.39
C VAL A 75 16.24 -8.05 7.15
N GLU A 76 16.28 -8.03 8.48
CA GLU A 76 15.23 -8.58 9.34
C GLU A 76 13.87 -7.91 9.09
N GLU A 77 13.84 -6.59 8.97
CA GLU A 77 12.63 -5.82 8.68
C GLU A 77 12.02 -6.21 7.33
N LEU A 78 12.83 -6.34 6.28
CA LEU A 78 12.37 -6.78 4.97
C LEU A 78 11.87 -8.23 4.99
N GLU A 79 12.58 -9.13 5.67
CA GLU A 79 12.14 -10.52 5.85
C GLU A 79 10.80 -10.59 6.60
N ASN A 80 10.62 -9.79 7.65
CA ASN A 80 9.37 -9.73 8.40
C ASN A 80 8.24 -9.16 7.55
N ALA A 81 8.47 -8.11 6.78
CA ALA A 81 7.46 -7.58 5.87
C ALA A 81 6.98 -8.62 4.85
N VAL A 82 7.89 -9.40 4.27
CA VAL A 82 7.52 -10.50 3.35
C VAL A 82 6.63 -11.54 4.05
N ARG A 83 6.98 -11.95 5.28
CA ARG A 83 6.17 -12.90 6.07
C ARG A 83 4.80 -12.33 6.42
N LEU A 84 4.74 -11.06 6.78
CA LEU A 84 3.51 -10.37 7.13
C LEU A 84 2.57 -10.23 5.92
N VAL A 85 3.11 -9.91 4.73
CA VAL A 85 2.32 -9.90 3.49
C VAL A 85 1.73 -11.29 3.24
N TRP A 86 2.51 -12.35 3.34
CA TRP A 86 1.96 -13.71 3.18
C TRP A 86 0.91 -14.06 4.24
N SER A 87 1.10 -13.63 5.48
CA SER A 87 0.11 -13.89 6.55
C SER A 87 -1.22 -13.18 6.30
N SER A 88 -1.23 -12.08 5.53
CA SER A 88 -2.44 -11.29 5.27
C SER A 88 -3.53 -12.02 4.48
N ILE A 89 -3.18 -13.13 3.81
CA ILE A 89 -4.16 -14.04 3.20
C ILE A 89 -5.16 -14.56 4.25
N TYR A 90 -4.73 -14.67 5.50
CA TYR A 90 -5.52 -15.28 6.60
C TYR A 90 -6.20 -14.25 7.50
N THR A 91 -6.25 -12.99 7.12
CA THR A 91 -7.04 -11.97 7.85
C THR A 91 -8.53 -12.30 7.80
N ASP A 92 -9.30 -11.77 8.74
CA ASP A 92 -10.75 -11.98 8.75
C ASP A 92 -11.43 -11.37 7.52
N SER A 93 -10.91 -10.24 7.02
CA SER A 93 -11.37 -9.63 5.77
C SER A 93 -11.10 -10.52 4.56
N SER A 94 -9.92 -11.13 4.46
CA SER A 94 -9.59 -12.07 3.40
C SER A 94 -10.48 -13.32 3.46
N LYS A 95 -10.64 -13.91 4.64
CA LYS A 95 -11.53 -15.08 4.86
C LYS A 95 -12.98 -14.76 4.47
N ALA A 96 -13.50 -13.61 4.91
CA ALA A 96 -14.87 -13.18 4.56
C ALA A 96 -15.04 -13.01 3.05
N TYR A 97 -14.03 -12.49 2.38
CA TYR A 97 -14.06 -12.33 0.93
C TYR A 97 -14.06 -13.70 0.21
N PHE A 98 -13.14 -14.61 0.56
CA PHE A 98 -13.12 -15.97 -0.04
C PHE A 98 -14.44 -16.70 0.15
N ASN A 99 -15.05 -16.59 1.33
CA ASN A 99 -16.38 -17.14 1.58
C ASN A 99 -17.47 -16.51 0.68
N ALA A 100 -17.37 -15.21 0.40
CA ALA A 100 -18.34 -14.50 -0.42
C ALA A 100 -18.26 -14.87 -1.91
N ILE A 101 -17.08 -15.29 -2.40
CA ILE A 101 -16.87 -15.68 -3.81
C ILE A 101 -16.90 -17.20 -4.02
N ASP A 102 -17.22 -17.97 -2.99
CA ASP A 102 -17.25 -19.45 -3.01
C ASP A 102 -15.92 -20.08 -3.52
N SER A 103 -14.79 -19.44 -3.15
CA SER A 103 -13.45 -19.91 -3.48
C SER A 103 -12.69 -20.30 -2.22
N MET A 104 -11.70 -21.17 -2.39
CA MET A 104 -10.87 -21.64 -1.28
C MET A 104 -9.60 -20.80 -1.15
N ILE A 105 -9.19 -20.49 0.09
CA ILE A 105 -7.95 -19.79 0.38
C ILE A 105 -6.73 -20.52 -0.22
N GLU A 106 -6.79 -21.85 -0.31
CA GLU A 106 -5.76 -22.72 -0.90
C GLU A 106 -5.54 -22.47 -2.40
N GLU A 107 -6.51 -21.90 -3.08
CA GLU A 107 -6.41 -21.56 -4.51
C GLU A 107 -5.63 -20.27 -4.71
N GLU A 108 -5.49 -19.42 -3.66
CA GLU A 108 -4.70 -18.21 -3.74
C GLU A 108 -3.21 -18.53 -3.84
N LYS A 109 -2.58 -17.92 -4.82
CA LYS A 109 -1.12 -17.98 -5.02
C LYS A 109 -0.57 -16.57 -4.97
N MET A 110 -0.08 -16.21 -3.79
CA MET A 110 0.45 -14.87 -3.54
C MET A 110 1.95 -14.79 -3.80
N ALA A 111 2.33 -14.01 -4.80
CA ALA A 111 3.67 -13.46 -4.89
C ALA A 111 3.78 -12.20 -4.01
N VAL A 112 5.00 -11.86 -3.62
CA VAL A 112 5.31 -10.62 -2.90
C VAL A 112 6.16 -9.72 -3.80
N ILE A 113 5.72 -8.50 -3.98
CA ILE A 113 6.45 -7.47 -4.71
C ILE A 113 7.20 -6.60 -3.69
N VAL A 114 8.52 -6.49 -3.87
CA VAL A 114 9.37 -5.55 -3.15
C VAL A 114 9.81 -4.47 -4.13
N GLN A 115 9.45 -3.23 -3.87
CA GLN A 115 9.77 -2.12 -4.78
C GLN A 115 10.20 -0.87 -4.00
N GLU A 116 11.06 -0.07 -4.62
CA GLU A 116 11.46 1.24 -4.11
C GLU A 116 10.26 2.20 -4.13
N VAL A 117 10.03 2.91 -3.03
CA VAL A 117 9.02 3.97 -2.98
C VAL A 117 9.56 5.20 -3.71
N ILE A 118 8.81 5.70 -4.68
CA ILE A 118 9.15 6.94 -5.37
C ILE A 118 8.88 8.12 -4.42
N GLY A 119 9.84 9.00 -4.29
CA GLY A 119 9.72 10.18 -3.43
C GLY A 119 11.06 10.80 -3.10
N ASN A 120 11.03 11.79 -2.22
CA ASN A 120 12.21 12.44 -1.65
C ASN A 120 12.01 12.64 -0.14
N GLU A 121 13.10 12.80 0.56
CA GLU A 121 13.07 13.14 1.97
C GLU A 121 13.03 14.65 2.18
N TYR A 122 12.09 15.09 3.01
CA TYR A 122 11.90 16.48 3.42
C TYR A 122 11.75 16.54 4.95
N ASN A 123 12.78 16.99 5.64
CA ASN A 123 12.79 17.13 7.10
C ASN A 123 12.35 15.85 7.84
N GLY A 124 12.98 14.73 7.50
CA GLY A 124 12.70 13.43 8.11
C GLY A 124 11.38 12.77 7.68
N LYS A 125 10.75 13.26 6.62
CA LYS A 125 9.54 12.70 6.03
C LYS A 125 9.83 12.33 4.56
N TYR A 126 9.58 11.09 4.18
CA TYR A 126 9.79 10.62 2.81
C TYR A 126 8.45 10.43 2.09
N TYR A 127 8.25 11.14 1.00
CA TYR A 127 7.00 11.07 0.23
C TYR A 127 7.20 11.58 -1.21
N PRO A 128 6.35 11.14 -2.17
CA PRO A 128 6.27 11.72 -3.50
C PRO A 128 5.55 13.07 -3.45
N ASN A 129 5.91 13.99 -4.33
CA ASN A 129 5.21 15.29 -4.42
C ASN A 129 3.73 15.11 -4.78
N ILE A 130 3.41 14.13 -5.64
CA ILE A 130 2.06 13.82 -6.07
C ILE A 130 1.92 12.32 -6.22
N SER A 131 0.83 11.77 -5.71
CA SER A 131 0.35 10.42 -5.97
C SER A 131 -1.05 10.48 -6.58
N GLY A 132 -1.42 9.45 -7.35
CA GLY A 132 -2.74 9.44 -7.92
C GLY A 132 -3.06 8.21 -8.74
N VAL A 133 -4.29 8.18 -9.25
CA VAL A 133 -4.79 7.18 -10.19
C VAL A 133 -5.38 7.88 -11.39
N ALA A 134 -5.06 7.39 -12.58
CA ALA A 134 -5.67 7.83 -13.83
C ALA A 134 -6.36 6.64 -14.51
N GLN A 135 -7.56 6.87 -15.02
CA GLN A 135 -8.34 5.88 -15.75
C GLN A 135 -8.71 6.42 -17.13
N SER A 136 -8.58 5.58 -18.14
CA SER A 136 -8.91 5.94 -19.53
C SER A 136 -10.40 5.99 -19.81
N PHE A 137 -11.24 5.52 -18.89
CA PHE A 137 -12.69 5.52 -19.01
C PHE A 137 -13.32 6.11 -17.75
N ASN A 138 -14.27 7.05 -17.92
CA ASN A 138 -15.02 7.67 -16.84
C ASN A 138 -16.46 7.19 -16.88
N PHE A 139 -16.87 6.34 -15.95
CA PHE A 139 -18.23 5.81 -15.85
C PHE A 139 -19.26 6.88 -15.47
N TYR A 140 -18.83 8.01 -14.91
CA TYR A 140 -19.69 9.11 -14.46
C TYR A 140 -19.19 10.45 -15.02
N PRO A 141 -19.28 10.64 -16.36
CA PRO A 141 -18.85 11.88 -16.99
C PRO A 141 -19.77 13.03 -16.55
N PHE A 142 -19.19 14.22 -16.50
CA PHE A 142 -19.90 15.44 -16.10
C PHE A 142 -19.77 16.52 -17.16
N SER A 143 -20.81 17.34 -17.33
CA SER A 143 -20.82 18.42 -18.35
C SER A 143 -20.62 17.87 -19.76
N TYR A 144 -19.66 18.40 -20.50
CA TYR A 144 -19.32 17.98 -21.88
C TYR A 144 -18.22 16.92 -21.95
N ILE A 145 -17.75 16.41 -20.80
CA ILE A 145 -16.78 15.30 -20.73
C ILE A 145 -17.46 14.05 -21.28
N LYS A 146 -16.75 13.30 -22.13
CA LYS A 146 -17.18 11.99 -22.60
C LYS A 146 -16.54 10.88 -21.75
N PRO A 147 -17.16 9.69 -21.70
CA PRO A 147 -16.57 8.56 -20.99
C PRO A 147 -15.11 8.28 -21.38
N GLU A 148 -14.80 8.37 -22.68
CA GLU A 148 -13.48 8.08 -23.27
C GLU A 148 -12.42 9.14 -22.93
N ASP A 149 -12.80 10.29 -22.39
CA ASP A 149 -11.87 11.31 -21.95
C ASP A 149 -11.16 10.96 -20.64
N GLY A 150 -11.67 9.93 -19.95
CA GLY A 150 -11.09 9.44 -18.72
C GLY A 150 -11.19 10.41 -17.54
N PHE A 151 -10.51 10.09 -16.47
CA PHE A 151 -10.32 10.98 -15.32
C PHE A 151 -9.03 10.67 -14.57
N ALA A 152 -8.60 11.60 -13.73
CA ALA A 152 -7.52 11.41 -12.78
C ALA A 152 -7.94 11.93 -11.40
N VAL A 153 -7.43 11.25 -10.36
CA VAL A 153 -7.49 11.71 -8.97
C VAL A 153 -6.06 11.82 -8.46
N ILE A 154 -5.75 12.91 -7.80
CA ILE A 154 -4.39 13.19 -7.29
C ILE A 154 -4.46 13.72 -5.85
N ALA A 155 -3.39 13.46 -5.12
CA ALA A 155 -3.15 14.01 -3.79
C ALA A 155 -1.65 14.24 -3.56
N LEU A 156 -1.31 15.10 -2.62
CA LEU A 156 0.05 15.25 -2.09
C LEU A 156 0.39 14.06 -1.18
N GLY A 157 1.65 13.62 -1.21
CA GLY A 157 2.14 12.57 -0.34
C GLY A 157 1.90 11.16 -0.88
N LEU A 158 1.95 10.17 0.00
CA LEU A 158 1.83 8.76 -0.36
C LEU A 158 0.45 8.42 -0.92
N GLY A 159 0.43 7.46 -1.86
CA GLY A 159 -0.78 6.98 -2.53
C GLY A 159 -1.85 6.38 -1.61
N ALA A 160 -1.49 6.02 -0.38
CA ALA A 160 -2.43 5.59 0.66
C ALA A 160 -3.58 6.60 0.87
N TYR A 161 -3.33 7.90 0.70
CA TYR A 161 -4.36 8.93 0.76
C TYR A 161 -5.44 8.75 -0.32
N VAL A 162 -5.01 8.43 -1.54
CA VAL A 162 -5.91 8.22 -2.69
C VAL A 162 -6.71 6.93 -2.54
N VAL A 163 -6.03 5.85 -2.15
CA VAL A 163 -6.64 4.52 -2.01
C VAL A 163 -7.57 4.45 -0.80
N GLY A 164 -7.25 5.18 0.27
CA GLY A 164 -8.07 5.24 1.50
C GLY A 164 -9.41 5.97 1.36
N GLY A 165 -9.73 6.49 0.17
CA GLY A 165 -11.01 7.17 -0.07
C GLY A 165 -11.09 8.58 0.52
N GLU A 166 -9.96 9.18 0.85
CA GLU A 166 -9.86 10.55 1.32
C GLU A 166 -10.24 11.57 0.24
N LYS A 167 -10.44 12.81 0.62
CA LYS A 167 -10.81 13.90 -0.31
C LYS A 167 -9.66 14.25 -1.23
N THR A 168 -9.70 13.77 -2.45
CA THR A 168 -8.69 13.94 -3.49
C THR A 168 -9.12 14.98 -4.53
N HIS A 169 -8.16 15.58 -5.22
CA HIS A 169 -8.47 16.41 -6.38
C HIS A 169 -8.76 15.53 -7.60
N ARG A 170 -10.01 15.57 -8.09
CA ARG A 170 -10.46 14.86 -9.29
C ARG A 170 -10.58 15.84 -10.46
N PHE A 171 -10.04 15.46 -11.62
CA PHE A 171 -10.13 16.26 -12.85
C PHE A 171 -10.13 15.37 -14.10
N CYS A 172 -10.56 15.95 -15.22
CA CYS A 172 -10.40 15.33 -16.53
C CYS A 172 -9.08 15.81 -17.18
N PRO A 173 -8.13 14.91 -17.49
CA PRO A 173 -6.85 15.30 -18.09
C PRO A 173 -6.99 16.04 -19.42
N ARG A 174 -8.03 15.72 -20.20
CA ARG A 174 -8.34 16.40 -21.47
C ARG A 174 -8.82 17.83 -21.27
N TYR A 175 -9.50 18.10 -20.15
CA TYR A 175 -10.06 19.41 -19.82
C TYR A 175 -9.61 19.86 -18.41
N PRO A 176 -8.30 20.08 -18.18
CA PRO A 176 -7.76 20.30 -16.83
C PRO A 176 -8.25 21.61 -16.17
N LYS A 177 -8.78 22.53 -16.94
CA LYS A 177 -9.32 23.81 -16.45
C LYS A 177 -10.84 23.75 -16.15
N LEU A 178 -11.49 22.63 -16.47
CA LEU A 178 -12.91 22.46 -16.17
C LEU A 178 -13.11 22.34 -14.66
N GLN A 179 -13.81 23.31 -14.08
CA GLN A 179 -14.15 23.28 -12.66
C GLN A 179 -15.36 22.36 -12.44
N LEU A 180 -15.17 21.31 -11.63
CA LEU A 180 -16.22 20.37 -11.29
C LEU A 180 -17.05 20.82 -10.07
N ALA A 181 -16.58 21.84 -9.33
CA ALA A 181 -17.22 22.40 -8.16
C ALA A 181 -16.95 23.90 -8.04
N SER A 182 -17.70 24.60 -7.19
CA SER A 182 -17.40 25.99 -6.87
C SER A 182 -16.03 26.13 -6.17
N ILE A 183 -15.38 27.30 -6.27
CA ILE A 183 -14.12 27.56 -5.56
C ILE A 183 -14.27 27.36 -4.06
N GLN A 184 -15.42 27.70 -3.49
CA GLN A 184 -15.72 27.53 -2.07
C GLN A 184 -15.80 26.04 -1.69
N ASP A 185 -16.47 25.23 -2.50
CA ASP A 185 -16.54 23.78 -2.29
C ASP A 185 -15.16 23.13 -2.45
N MET A 186 -14.40 23.52 -3.48
CA MET A 186 -13.04 23.04 -3.68
C MET A 186 -12.13 23.37 -2.49
N ALA A 187 -12.23 24.57 -1.91
CA ALA A 187 -11.46 24.96 -0.74
C ALA A 187 -11.88 24.18 0.53
N ARG A 188 -13.20 23.99 0.72
CA ARG A 188 -13.73 23.19 1.82
C ARG A 188 -13.26 21.72 1.73
N ASP A 189 -13.30 21.16 0.52
CA ASP A 189 -13.01 19.77 0.25
C ASP A 189 -11.55 19.54 -0.18
N SER A 190 -10.68 20.54 -0.04
CA SER A 190 -9.24 20.39 -0.29
C SER A 190 -8.60 19.46 0.73
N GLN A 191 -7.50 18.82 0.32
CA GLN A 191 -6.67 17.99 1.18
C GLN A 191 -6.16 18.79 2.39
N LYS A 192 -6.29 18.25 3.61
CA LYS A 192 -5.88 18.91 4.87
C LYS A 192 -4.65 18.28 5.48
N HIS A 193 -4.37 17.03 5.18
CA HIS A 193 -3.20 16.29 5.66
C HIS A 193 -2.67 15.39 4.55
N PHE A 194 -1.48 14.85 4.73
CA PHE A 194 -0.87 13.90 3.80
C PHE A 194 -0.14 12.80 4.55
N TYR A 195 0.04 11.66 3.91
CA TYR A 195 0.82 10.56 4.45
C TYR A 195 2.25 10.60 3.93
N ALA A 196 3.19 10.34 4.84
CA ALA A 196 4.62 10.19 4.54
C ALA A 196 5.21 9.05 5.37
N ILE A 197 6.33 8.49 4.91
CA ILE A 197 7.14 7.57 5.71
C ILE A 197 7.95 8.41 6.68
N ASP A 198 7.90 8.07 7.98
CA ASP A 198 8.70 8.69 9.01
C ASP A 198 10.13 8.13 8.94
N MET A 199 11.08 8.98 8.58
CA MET A 199 12.50 8.63 8.48
C MET A 199 13.26 8.86 9.78
N THR A 200 12.62 9.39 10.81
CA THR A 200 13.25 9.75 12.09
C THR A 200 13.10 8.67 13.17
N ASN A 201 12.12 7.77 12.99
CA ASN A 201 11.85 6.70 13.95
C ASN A 201 12.55 5.40 13.51
N ALA A 202 13.68 5.09 14.14
CA ALA A 202 14.39 3.82 13.91
C ALA A 202 13.82 2.63 14.73
N GLU A 203 12.91 2.88 15.67
CA GLU A 203 12.38 1.88 16.60
C GLU A 203 10.94 1.41 16.25
N TYR A 204 10.52 1.60 14.99
CA TYR A 204 9.23 1.05 14.54
C TYR A 204 9.29 -0.49 14.47
N ASP A 205 8.16 -1.13 14.66
CA ASP A 205 8.03 -2.59 14.63
C ASP A 205 6.83 -3.00 13.78
N LEU A 206 7.10 -3.54 12.59
CA LEU A 206 6.06 -3.96 11.64
C LEU A 206 5.16 -5.07 12.20
N VAL A 207 5.71 -5.95 13.05
CA VAL A 207 4.97 -7.08 13.62
C VAL A 207 3.97 -6.59 14.67
N ARG A 208 4.41 -5.64 15.52
CA ARG A 208 3.60 -5.06 16.59
C ARG A 208 2.65 -3.99 16.07
N ASP A 209 3.18 -3.06 15.27
CA ASP A 209 2.49 -1.81 14.91
C ASP A 209 1.75 -1.91 13.57
N GLY A 210 1.97 -2.99 12.81
CA GLY A 210 1.25 -3.28 11.56
C GLY A 210 1.64 -2.39 10.38
N GLU A 211 0.72 -2.23 9.44
CA GLU A 211 0.95 -1.49 8.18
C GLU A 211 1.25 0.00 8.39
N GLN A 212 0.79 0.57 9.50
CA GLN A 212 0.98 1.99 9.84
C GLN A 212 2.29 2.26 10.60
N ALA A 213 3.10 1.24 10.87
CA ALA A 213 4.31 1.33 11.69
C ALA A 213 5.25 2.49 11.26
N ALA A 214 5.50 2.60 9.97
CA ALA A 214 6.40 3.62 9.40
C ALA A 214 5.65 4.78 8.71
N MET A 215 4.35 4.66 8.45
CA MET A 215 3.55 5.68 7.77
C MET A 215 2.85 6.57 8.79
N LYS A 216 2.99 7.89 8.64
CA LYS A 216 2.34 8.87 9.51
C LYS A 216 1.58 9.92 8.72
N SER A 217 0.54 10.47 9.34
CA SER A 217 -0.23 11.61 8.83
C SER A 217 0.37 12.92 9.31
N TYR A 218 0.45 13.89 8.41
CA TYR A 218 0.97 15.24 8.69
C TYR A 218 0.02 16.29 8.15
N ASP A 219 -0.28 17.31 8.95
CA ASP A 219 -1.15 18.42 8.53
C ASP A 219 -0.49 19.28 7.45
N LEU A 220 -1.28 19.71 6.48
CA LEU A 220 -0.93 20.77 5.55
C LEU A 220 -1.18 22.11 6.25
N LYS A 221 -0.11 22.89 6.44
CA LYS A 221 -0.17 24.23 7.01
C LYS A 221 -0.44 25.27 5.95
#